data_554daf0d0403f5440ba3316309bdde01
#
_entry.id   554daf0d0403f5440ba3316309bdde01
#
_cell.length_a   1.000
_cell.length_b   1.000
_cell.length_c   1.000
_cell.angle_alpha   90.00
_cell.angle_beta   90.00
_cell.angle_gamma   90.00
#
_symmetry.space_group_name_H-M   'P 1'
#
loop_
_entity.id
_entity.type
_entity.pdbx_description
1 polymer ?
#
loop_
_entity_poly.entity_id
_entity_poly.type
_entity_poly.pdbx_seq_one_letter_code
_entity_poly.pdbx_strand_id
1 'polypeptide(L)'
;MSRVVNNNRGFLQLLADCPVHQRQFLLKTATPQQLHALVQVLYNILEGHITIPEENKRILLPYKDVLLNLARPNVSYKTKKRVLVQEGSGVIEDVLAPVLSSLGLLVL
;
A
#
# COMPACT_ATOMS: atom_id res chain seq x y z
N MET A 1 -1.32 -13.35 -6.36
CA MET A 1 -0.88 -12.42 -5.30
C MET A 1 -0.40 -13.21 -4.10
N SER A 2 0.51 -12.66 -3.32
CA SER A 2 1.10 -13.37 -2.18
C SER A 2 0.07 -13.70 -1.10
N ARG A 3 0.41 -14.69 -0.26
CA ARG A 3 -0.45 -15.07 0.85
C ARG A 3 -0.66 -13.94 1.84
N VAL A 4 0.40 -13.15 2.11
CA VAL A 4 0.29 -12.05 3.06
C VAL A 4 -0.71 -10.98 2.58
N VAL A 5 -0.75 -10.70 1.28
CA VAL A 5 -1.73 -9.77 0.72
C VAL A 5 -3.13 -10.35 0.85
N ASN A 6 -3.32 -11.60 0.47
CA ASN A 6 -4.62 -12.25 0.56
C ASN A 6 -5.15 -12.33 2.00
N ASN A 7 -4.27 -12.58 2.96
CA ASN A 7 -4.65 -12.67 4.37
C ASN A 7 -5.00 -11.31 4.98
N ASN A 8 -4.62 -10.21 4.32
CA ASN A 8 -4.86 -8.86 4.83
C ASN A 8 -5.75 -8.04 3.91
N ARG A 9 -6.61 -8.70 3.14
CA ARG A 9 -7.52 -8.03 2.20
C ARG A 9 -8.43 -7.03 2.89
N GLY A 10 -8.99 -7.41 4.04
CA GLY A 10 -9.88 -6.53 4.79
C GLY A 10 -9.20 -5.25 5.22
N PHE A 11 -7.97 -5.34 5.68
CA PHE A 11 -7.18 -4.16 6.05
C PHE A 11 -6.93 -3.26 4.84
N LEU A 12 -6.50 -3.84 3.72
CA LEU A 12 -6.21 -3.08 2.50
C LEU A 12 -7.46 -2.38 1.97
N GLN A 13 -8.59 -3.08 2.00
CA GLN A 13 -9.87 -2.55 1.55
C GLN A 13 -10.32 -1.37 2.43
N LEU A 14 -10.21 -1.54 3.74
CA LEU A 14 -10.54 -0.49 4.69
C LEU A 14 -9.63 0.72 4.50
N LEU A 15 -8.34 0.49 4.30
CA LEU A 15 -7.36 1.56 4.08
C LEU A 15 -7.70 2.37 2.82
N ALA A 16 -8.16 1.71 1.76
CA ALA A 16 -8.53 2.37 0.52
C ALA A 16 -9.82 3.19 0.67
N ASP A 17 -10.77 2.72 1.46
CA ASP A 17 -12.11 3.29 1.52
C ASP A 17 -12.29 4.35 2.61
N CYS A 18 -11.44 4.36 3.63
CA CYS A 18 -11.64 5.27 4.77
C CYS A 18 -11.21 6.70 4.44
N PRO A 19 -11.72 7.71 5.18
CA PRO A 19 -11.25 9.09 5.05
C PRO A 19 -9.77 9.23 5.39
N VAL A 20 -9.13 10.29 4.86
CA VAL A 20 -7.69 10.51 5.00
C VAL A 20 -7.23 10.48 6.45
N HIS A 21 -7.94 11.16 7.35
CA HIS A 21 -7.52 11.21 8.75
C HIS A 21 -7.62 9.85 9.45
N GLN A 22 -8.58 9.03 9.06
CA GLN A 22 -8.69 7.65 9.57
C GLN A 22 -7.60 6.77 8.99
N ARG A 23 -7.19 7.04 7.76
CA ARG A 23 -6.12 6.28 7.11
C ARG A 23 -4.81 6.42 7.88
N GLN A 24 -4.48 7.62 8.33
CA GLN A 24 -3.28 7.82 9.14
C GLN A 24 -3.34 7.02 10.45
N PHE A 25 -4.51 7.00 11.09
CA PHE A 25 -4.70 6.20 12.30
C PHE A 25 -4.52 4.71 12.01
N LEU A 26 -5.09 4.21 10.91
CA LEU A 26 -4.95 2.82 10.52
C LEU A 26 -3.49 2.43 10.27
N LEU A 27 -2.73 3.32 9.63
CA LEU A 27 -1.31 3.08 9.39
C LEU A 27 -0.52 3.06 10.70
N LYS A 28 -0.83 3.98 11.62
CA LYS A 28 -0.15 4.05 12.92
C LYS A 28 -0.38 2.81 13.77
N THR A 29 -1.56 2.21 13.66
CA THR A 29 -1.94 1.05 14.48
C THR A 29 -1.82 -0.28 13.74
N ALA A 30 -1.31 -0.27 12.51
CA ALA A 30 -1.19 -1.47 11.69
C ALA A 30 -0.18 -2.46 12.28
N THR A 31 -0.49 -3.74 12.13
CA THR A 31 0.42 -4.83 12.50
C THR A 31 1.55 -4.94 11.49
N PRO A 32 2.66 -5.63 11.82
CA PRO A 32 3.73 -5.87 10.86
C PRO A 32 3.25 -6.57 9.58
N GLN A 33 2.36 -7.54 9.69
CA GLN A 33 1.83 -8.22 8.52
C GLN A 33 0.97 -7.31 7.65
N GLN A 34 0.18 -6.45 8.27
CA GLN A 34 -0.64 -5.48 7.54
C GLN A 34 0.23 -4.50 6.75
N LEU A 35 1.29 -3.98 7.37
CA LEU A 35 2.22 -3.10 6.67
C LEU A 35 2.98 -3.84 5.58
N HIS A 36 3.37 -5.08 5.83
CA HIS A 36 4.04 -5.90 4.83
C HIS A 36 3.15 -6.13 3.60
N ALA A 37 1.86 -6.39 3.83
CA ALA A 37 0.90 -6.54 2.75
C ALA A 37 0.80 -5.27 1.89
N LEU A 38 0.73 -4.12 2.53
CA LEU A 38 0.67 -2.84 1.83
C LEU A 38 1.94 -2.60 1.00
N VAL A 39 3.10 -2.81 1.59
CA VAL A 39 4.39 -2.65 0.90
C VAL A 39 4.48 -3.61 -0.30
N GLN A 40 4.00 -4.83 -0.15
CA GLN A 40 3.98 -5.82 -1.24
C GLN A 40 3.12 -5.36 -2.41
N VAL A 41 1.94 -4.80 -2.14
CA VAL A 41 1.07 -4.28 -3.19
C VAL A 41 1.77 -3.16 -3.95
N LEU A 42 2.33 -2.19 -3.23
CA LEU A 42 3.01 -1.05 -3.85
C LEU A 42 4.24 -1.50 -4.65
N TYR A 43 5.00 -2.44 -4.10
CA TYR A 43 6.16 -3.02 -4.78
C TYR A 43 5.75 -3.70 -6.10
N ASN A 44 4.68 -4.49 -6.07
CA ASN A 44 4.21 -5.21 -7.25
C ASN A 44 3.73 -4.25 -8.35
N ILE A 45 3.17 -3.10 -7.98
CA ILE A 45 2.82 -2.07 -8.95
C ILE A 45 4.08 -1.54 -9.63
N LEU A 46 5.09 -1.21 -8.84
CA LEU A 46 6.35 -0.65 -9.36
C LEU A 46 7.10 -1.64 -10.24
N GLU A 47 7.03 -2.92 -9.91
CA GLU A 47 7.67 -3.98 -10.69
C GLU A 47 6.85 -4.43 -11.91
N GLY A 48 5.66 -3.86 -12.10
CA GLY A 48 4.83 -4.18 -13.25
C GLY A 48 4.02 -5.46 -13.14
N HIS A 49 3.96 -6.06 -11.94
CA HIS A 49 3.17 -7.29 -11.73
C HIS A 49 1.68 -6.98 -11.56
N ILE A 50 1.34 -5.75 -11.23
CA ILE A 50 -0.03 -5.27 -11.13
C ILE A 50 -0.14 -4.07 -12.06
N THR A 51 -1.13 -4.11 -12.96
CA THR A 51 -1.36 -3.01 -13.92
C THR A 51 -2.41 -2.05 -13.35
N ILE A 52 -2.06 -0.77 -13.31
CA ILE A 52 -2.97 0.30 -12.94
C ILE A 52 -2.88 1.39 -14.02
N PRO A 53 -3.87 2.32 -14.07
CA PRO A 53 -3.79 3.44 -15.03
C PRO A 53 -2.49 4.22 -14.87
N GLU A 54 -1.92 4.66 -15.98
CA GLU A 54 -0.63 5.38 -15.98
C GLU A 54 -0.66 6.64 -15.13
N GLU A 55 -1.75 7.37 -15.12
CA GLU A 55 -1.89 8.57 -14.31
C GLU A 55 -1.78 8.28 -12.81
N ASN A 56 -2.27 7.12 -12.37
CA ASN A 56 -2.15 6.70 -10.97
C ASN A 56 -0.72 6.23 -10.68
N LYS A 57 -0.09 5.56 -11.63
CA LYS A 57 1.29 5.11 -11.49
C LYS A 57 2.26 6.29 -11.38
N ARG A 58 1.99 7.38 -12.11
CA ARG A 58 2.82 8.59 -12.05
C ARG A 58 2.87 9.20 -10.65
N ILE A 59 1.78 9.11 -9.89
CA ILE A 59 1.73 9.61 -8.51
C ILE A 59 2.70 8.82 -7.64
N LEU A 60 2.85 7.53 -7.93
CA LEU A 60 3.71 6.63 -7.17
C LEU A 60 5.18 6.75 -7.53
N LEU A 61 5.50 7.10 -8.78
CA LEU A 61 6.88 7.11 -9.26
C LEU A 61 7.86 7.97 -8.45
N PRO A 62 7.50 9.17 -7.97
CA PRO A 62 8.42 9.96 -7.14
C PRO A 62 8.85 9.26 -5.85
N TYR A 63 8.07 8.28 -5.40
CA TYR A 63 8.33 7.54 -4.16
C TYR A 63 8.95 6.17 -4.42
N LYS A 64 9.33 5.89 -5.68
CA LYS A 64 9.80 4.57 -6.09
C LYS A 64 10.96 4.07 -5.23
N ASP A 65 11.99 4.89 -5.06
CA ASP A 65 13.19 4.48 -4.31
C ASP A 65 12.87 4.21 -2.85
N VAL A 66 12.02 5.04 -2.26
CA VAL A 66 11.58 4.86 -0.87
C VAL A 66 10.81 3.55 -0.72
N LEU A 67 9.86 3.30 -1.62
CA LEU A 67 9.01 2.12 -1.55
C LEU A 67 9.79 0.82 -1.81
N LEU A 68 10.71 0.83 -2.77
CA LEU A 68 11.57 -0.32 -3.03
C LEU A 68 12.47 -0.60 -1.82
N ASN A 69 12.97 0.45 -1.17
CA ASN A 69 13.77 0.30 0.02
C ASN A 69 12.96 -0.29 1.18
N LEU A 70 11.71 0.11 1.33
CA LEU A 70 10.81 -0.43 2.35
C LEU A 70 10.51 -1.92 2.16
N ALA A 71 10.59 -2.41 0.93
CA ALA A 71 10.36 -3.83 0.65
C ALA A 71 11.51 -4.72 1.10
N ARG A 72 12.66 -4.15 1.45
CA ARG A 72 13.83 -4.92 1.88
C ARG A 72 13.62 -5.54 3.25
N PRO A 73 14.07 -6.79 3.47
CA PRO A 73 13.87 -7.47 4.75
C PRO A 73 14.56 -6.80 5.93
N ASN A 74 15.67 -6.08 5.68
CA ASN A 74 16.47 -5.46 6.73
C ASN A 74 15.92 -4.12 7.22
N VAL A 75 14.86 -3.59 6.60
CA VAL A 75 14.23 -2.35 7.05
C VAL A 75 13.26 -2.68 8.18
N SER A 76 13.41 -1.99 9.32
CA SER A 76 12.60 -2.27 10.50
C SER A 76 11.13 -1.88 10.29
N TYR A 77 10.27 -2.56 11.04
CA TYR A 77 8.85 -2.25 11.08
C TYR A 77 8.58 -0.78 11.45
N LYS A 78 9.31 -0.26 12.43
CA LYS A 78 9.17 1.14 12.85
C LYS A 78 9.47 2.11 11.71
N THR A 79 10.52 1.83 10.95
CA THR A 79 10.91 2.66 9.80
C THR A 79 9.85 2.60 8.71
N LYS A 80 9.36 1.41 8.39
CA LYS A 80 8.30 1.24 7.40
C LYS A 80 7.05 2.03 7.78
N LYS A 81 6.64 1.90 9.03
CA LYS A 81 5.47 2.61 9.54
C LYS A 81 5.64 4.12 9.46
N ARG A 82 6.79 4.62 9.93
CA ARG A 82 7.07 6.05 9.92
C ARG A 82 6.99 6.64 8.51
N VAL A 83 7.64 5.99 7.55
CA VAL A 83 7.66 6.48 6.17
C VAL A 83 6.26 6.47 5.57
N LEU A 84 5.51 5.40 5.77
CA LEU A 84 4.16 5.29 5.22
C LEU A 84 3.19 6.31 5.83
N VAL A 85 3.34 6.60 7.13
CA VAL A 85 2.50 7.60 7.80
C VAL A 85 2.82 9.01 7.28
N GLN A 86 4.11 9.33 7.14
CA GLN A 86 4.54 10.68 6.77
C GLN A 86 4.32 10.99 5.29
N GLU A 87 4.53 10.03 4.41
CA GLU A 87 4.58 10.29 2.98
C GLU A 87 3.51 9.57 2.18
N GLY A 88 2.86 8.58 2.76
CA GLY A 88 2.08 7.63 2.00
C GLY A 88 0.58 7.86 1.94
N SER A 89 -0.03 8.64 2.84
CA SER A 89 -1.49 8.63 2.97
C SER A 89 -2.21 9.12 1.71
N GLY A 90 -1.74 10.20 1.09
CA GLY A 90 -2.34 10.72 -0.13
C GLY A 90 -2.08 9.82 -1.34
N VAL A 91 -0.84 9.34 -1.46
CA VAL A 91 -0.44 8.44 -2.55
C VAL A 91 -1.22 7.12 -2.47
N ILE A 92 -1.36 6.59 -1.26
CA ILE A 92 -2.08 5.33 -1.03
C ILE A 92 -3.54 5.48 -1.49
N GLU A 93 -4.17 6.60 -1.18
CA GLU A 93 -5.56 6.85 -1.58
C GLU A 93 -5.74 6.77 -3.09
N ASP A 94 -4.84 7.43 -3.83
CA ASP A 94 -4.95 7.52 -5.29
C ASP A 94 -4.61 6.20 -6.00
N VAL A 95 -3.80 5.35 -5.38
CA VAL A 95 -3.29 4.13 -6.01
C VAL A 95 -4.04 2.89 -5.54
N LEU A 96 -4.37 2.78 -4.25
CA LEU A 96 -4.94 1.56 -3.70
C LEU A 96 -6.30 1.20 -4.26
N ALA A 97 -7.20 2.18 -4.45
CA ALA A 97 -8.54 1.87 -4.94
C ALA A 97 -8.51 1.19 -6.32
N PRO A 98 -7.78 1.71 -7.32
CA PRO A 98 -7.65 1.01 -8.61
C PRO A 98 -7.00 -0.37 -8.49
N VAL A 99 -5.98 -0.51 -7.64
CA VAL A 99 -5.30 -1.78 -7.45
C VAL A 99 -6.23 -2.83 -6.83
N LEU A 100 -6.94 -2.45 -5.78
CA LEU A 100 -7.87 -3.37 -5.13
C LEU A 100 -9.00 -3.78 -6.07
N SER A 101 -9.46 -2.86 -6.90
CA SER A 101 -10.45 -3.16 -7.92
C SER A 101 -9.91 -4.17 -8.93
N SER A 102 -8.66 -3.99 -9.39
CA SER A 102 -8.00 -4.91 -10.32
C SER A 102 -7.85 -6.31 -9.72
N LEU A 103 -7.65 -6.39 -8.41
CA LEU A 103 -7.48 -7.67 -7.73
C LEU A 103 -8.81 -8.31 -7.34
N GLY A 104 -9.94 -7.67 -7.65
CA GLY A 104 -11.24 -8.15 -7.24
C GLY A 104 -11.49 -8.03 -5.74
N LEU A 105 -10.74 -7.17 -5.05
CA LEU A 105 -10.87 -7.00 -3.61
C LEU A 105 -11.97 -6.01 -3.24
N LEU A 106 -12.30 -5.09 -4.14
CA LEU A 106 -13.45 -4.20 -3.99
C LEU A 106 -14.66 -4.91 -4.57
N VAL A 107 -15.20 -5.82 -3.83
CA VAL A 107 -16.37 -6.57 -4.26
C VAL A 107 -17.63 -5.81 -3.87
N LEU A 108 -18.46 -5.68 -4.82
CA LEU A 108 -19.76 -5.05 -4.62
C LEU A 108 -20.74 -6.02 -3.96
#